data_ec74522a5970432a8095c1704c6e2f91
#
_entry.id   ec74522a5970432a8095c1704c6e2f91
#
_cell.length_a   1.000
_cell.length_b   1.000
_cell.length_c   1.000
_cell.angle_alpha   90.00
_cell.angle_beta   90.00
_cell.angle_gamma   90.00
#
_symmetry.space_group_name_H-M   'P 1'
#
loop_
_entity.id
_entity.type
_entity.pdbx_description
1 polymer ?
#
loop_
_entity_poly.entity_id
_entity_poly.type
_entity_poly.pdbx_seq_one_letter_code
_entity_poly.pdbx_strand_id
1 'polypeptide(L)'
;AKLAAEEGARQRPAVDLTILRPGLLTEEPGTGLVTLGRHVEEGEISRDDVAAVMLALLDSPRPGTVLEVVGGTTPVGNAVADLPDVSSAGRG
;
A
#
# COMPACT_ATOMS: atom_id res chain seq x y z
N ALA A 1 -12.23 1.49 6.48
CA ALA A 1 -10.98 0.72 6.46
C ALA A 1 -9.89 1.46 7.18
N LYS A 2 -8.94 0.73 7.69
CA LYS A 2 -7.83 1.30 8.41
C LYS A 2 -6.52 0.83 7.82
N LEU A 3 -5.52 1.68 7.94
CA LEU A 3 -4.15 1.31 7.65
C LEU A 3 -3.46 1.08 8.97
N ALA A 4 -2.70 0.02 9.06
CA ALA A 4 -2.03 -0.33 10.30
C ALA A 4 -0.71 -1.01 10.03
N ALA A 5 0.19 -0.90 10.97
CA ALA A 5 1.38 -1.71 10.97
C ALA A 5 0.98 -3.14 11.32
N GLU A 6 1.85 -4.08 11.00
CA GLU A 6 1.52 -5.48 11.21
C GLU A 6 1.13 -5.81 12.63
N GLU A 7 1.80 -5.23 13.58
CA GLU A 7 1.50 -5.56 14.96
C GLU A 7 0.13 -5.07 15.38
N GLY A 8 -0.40 -4.05 14.73
CA GLY A 8 -1.75 -3.61 15.00
C GLY A 8 -2.79 -4.54 14.41
N ALA A 9 -2.43 -5.27 13.38
CA ALA A 9 -3.38 -6.14 12.69
C ALA A 9 -3.86 -7.29 13.56
N ARG A 10 -3.11 -7.65 14.58
CA ARG A 10 -3.51 -8.75 15.45
C ARG A 10 -4.82 -8.53 16.17
N GLN A 11 -5.21 -7.32 16.33
CA GLN A 11 -6.37 -7.00 17.12
C GLN A 11 -7.64 -6.89 16.31
N ARG A 12 -7.53 -7.12 15.02
CA ARG A 12 -8.66 -6.96 14.12
C ARG A 12 -8.67 -8.06 13.09
N PRO A 13 -9.85 -8.46 12.62
CA PRO A 13 -9.91 -9.40 11.53
C PRO A 13 -9.19 -8.85 10.30
N ALA A 14 -8.47 -9.69 9.60
CA ALA A 14 -7.73 -9.28 8.42
C ALA A 14 -8.65 -8.67 7.37
N VAL A 15 -9.90 -9.06 7.35
CA VAL A 15 -10.83 -8.55 6.34
C VAL A 15 -11.08 -7.06 6.47
N ASP A 16 -10.83 -6.49 7.66
CA ASP A 16 -11.06 -5.08 7.88
C ASP A 16 -9.83 -4.23 7.71
N LEU A 17 -8.69 -4.83 7.39
CA LEU A 17 -7.43 -4.11 7.37
C LEU A 17 -6.77 -4.19 6.01
N THR A 18 -6.12 -3.12 5.64
CA THR A 18 -5.14 -3.11 4.57
C THR A 18 -3.79 -2.96 5.23
N ILE A 19 -2.90 -3.89 5.00
CA ILE A 19 -1.56 -3.87 5.58
C ILE A 19 -0.59 -3.44 4.50
N LEU A 20 0.19 -2.40 4.79
CA LEU A 20 1.15 -1.88 3.85
C LEU A 20 2.55 -2.18 4.35
N ARG A 21 3.34 -2.84 3.52
CA ARG A 21 4.71 -3.20 3.84
C ARG A 21 5.66 -2.43 2.94
N PRO A 22 6.24 -1.36 3.43
CA PRO A 22 7.19 -0.61 2.62
C PRO A 22 8.53 -1.31 2.55
N GLY A 23 9.28 -1.01 1.51
CA GLY A 23 10.66 -1.43 1.44
C GLY A 23 11.52 -0.61 2.39
N LEU A 24 12.79 -0.47 2.06
CA LEU A 24 13.71 0.27 2.91
C LEU A 24 13.34 1.74 2.91
N LEU A 25 13.06 2.29 4.08
CA LEU A 25 12.64 3.68 4.19
C LEU A 25 13.82 4.62 4.08
N THR A 26 13.64 5.72 3.37
CA THR A 26 14.66 6.74 3.24
C THR A 26 14.10 8.07 3.74
N GLU A 27 15.04 9.00 4.01
CA GLU A 27 14.67 10.33 4.45
C GLU A 27 14.59 11.31 3.27
N GLU A 28 14.70 10.81 2.07
CA GLU A 28 14.70 11.69 0.90
C GLU A 28 13.31 12.24 0.64
N PRO A 29 13.22 13.34 -0.11
CA PRO A 29 11.92 13.89 -0.45
C PRO A 29 11.11 12.89 -1.27
N GLY A 30 9.80 12.93 -1.11
CA GLY A 30 8.94 12.06 -1.88
C GLY A 30 8.93 12.46 -3.34
N THR A 31 8.74 11.46 -4.20
CA THR A 31 8.66 11.70 -5.64
C THR A 31 7.23 11.59 -6.14
N GLY A 32 6.34 10.99 -5.34
CA GLY A 32 4.99 10.69 -5.78
C GLY A 32 4.91 9.50 -6.72
N LEU A 33 6.02 8.79 -6.91
CA LEU A 33 6.09 7.68 -7.86
C LEU A 33 6.48 6.42 -7.09
N VAL A 34 5.72 5.36 -7.26
CA VAL A 34 5.90 4.13 -6.49
C VAL A 34 5.66 2.91 -7.35
N THR A 35 6.04 1.77 -6.82
CA THR A 35 5.61 0.46 -7.32
C THR A 35 4.86 -0.20 -6.18
N LEU A 36 3.62 -0.55 -6.41
CA LEU A 36 2.72 -1.04 -5.39
C LEU A 36 2.06 -2.32 -5.87
N GLY A 37 2.01 -3.34 -5.02
CA GLY A 37 1.36 -4.59 -5.38
C GLY A 37 1.49 -5.59 -4.25
N ARG A 38 0.99 -6.79 -4.48
CA ARG A 38 1.08 -7.85 -3.47
C ARG A 38 2.50 -8.34 -3.31
N HIS A 39 3.28 -8.29 -4.39
CA HIS A 39 4.70 -8.62 -4.37
C HIS A 39 5.42 -7.63 -5.25
N VAL A 40 6.40 -6.96 -4.68
CA VAL A 40 7.25 -6.08 -5.46
C VAL A 40 8.69 -6.43 -5.15
N GLU A 41 9.58 -6.10 -6.09
CA GLU A 41 11.00 -6.33 -5.86
C GLU A 41 11.50 -5.44 -4.75
N GLU A 42 12.55 -5.89 -4.08
CA GLU A 42 13.12 -5.10 -3.01
C GLU A 42 13.59 -3.76 -3.56
N GLY A 43 13.42 -2.74 -2.74
CA GLY A 43 13.82 -1.41 -3.13
C GLY A 43 13.64 -0.46 -1.98
N GLU A 44 13.88 0.82 -2.27
CA GLU A 44 13.78 1.88 -1.28
C GLU A 44 12.57 2.73 -1.58
N ILE A 45 12.06 3.39 -0.53
CA ILE A 45 10.96 4.32 -0.71
C ILE A 45 11.09 5.39 0.36
N SER A 46 10.78 6.64 -0.01
CA SER A 46 10.83 7.70 0.97
C SER A 46 9.62 7.61 1.92
N ARG A 47 9.81 8.13 3.12
CA ARG A 47 8.71 8.17 4.09
C ARG A 47 7.54 8.98 3.55
N ASP A 48 7.85 10.04 2.80
CA ASP A 48 6.79 10.86 2.20
C ASP A 48 5.94 10.08 1.23
N ASP A 49 6.57 9.21 0.44
CA ASP A 49 5.83 8.41 -0.52
C ASP A 49 4.99 7.35 0.16
N VAL A 50 5.49 6.77 1.26
CA VAL A 50 4.69 5.83 2.04
C VAL A 50 3.45 6.54 2.56
N ALA A 51 3.61 7.74 3.10
CA ALA A 51 2.48 8.49 3.63
C ALA A 51 1.46 8.78 2.53
N ALA A 52 1.94 9.11 1.33
CA ALA A 52 1.03 9.39 0.22
C ALA A 52 0.23 8.14 -0.16
N VAL A 53 0.89 6.97 -0.17
CA VAL A 53 0.18 5.72 -0.47
C VAL A 53 -0.85 5.44 0.62
N MET A 54 -0.49 5.64 1.88
CA MET A 54 -1.41 5.41 2.97
C MET A 54 -2.66 6.28 2.84
N LEU A 55 -2.47 7.55 2.52
CA LEU A 55 -3.61 8.45 2.34
C LEU A 55 -4.49 8.00 1.17
N ALA A 56 -3.86 7.58 0.08
CA ALA A 56 -4.62 7.11 -1.08
C ALA A 56 -5.40 5.85 -0.75
N LEU A 57 -4.84 4.97 0.07
CA LEU A 57 -5.53 3.75 0.46
C LEU A 57 -6.67 4.01 1.43
N LEU A 58 -6.59 5.09 2.21
CA LEU A 58 -7.73 5.48 3.04
C LEU A 58 -8.91 5.91 2.17
N ASP A 59 -8.60 6.54 1.04
CA ASP A 59 -9.63 6.99 0.12
C ASP A 59 -10.16 5.84 -0.74
N SER A 60 -9.34 4.84 -1.00
CA SER A 60 -9.73 3.68 -1.82
C SER A 60 -9.32 2.40 -1.10
N PRO A 61 -10.06 2.00 -0.08
CA PRO A 61 -9.65 0.89 0.77
C PRO A 61 -9.58 -0.44 0.03
N ARG A 62 -8.68 -1.30 0.52
CA ARG A 62 -8.52 -2.67 0.03
C ARG A 62 -8.51 -3.62 1.22
N PRO A 63 -9.67 -3.81 1.89
CA PRO A 63 -9.73 -4.61 3.10
C PRO A 63 -9.23 -6.03 2.86
N GLY A 64 -8.52 -6.57 3.84
CA GLY A 64 -8.05 -7.94 3.75
C GLY A 64 -6.86 -8.14 2.84
N THR A 65 -6.18 -7.06 2.45
CA THR A 65 -5.10 -7.13 1.48
C THR A 65 -3.79 -6.73 2.13
N VAL A 66 -2.74 -7.47 1.83
CA VAL A 66 -1.38 -7.11 2.22
C VAL A 66 -0.66 -6.63 0.95
N LEU A 67 -0.11 -5.43 1.02
CA LEU A 67 0.53 -4.81 -0.13
C LEU A 67 1.95 -4.43 0.20
N GLU A 68 2.83 -4.56 -0.79
CA GLU A 68 4.21 -4.11 -0.69
C GLU A 68 4.38 -2.88 -1.56
N VAL A 69 5.23 -1.96 -1.12
CA VAL A 69 5.46 -0.73 -1.86
C VAL A 69 6.93 -0.33 -1.80
N VAL A 70 7.45 0.07 -2.92
CA VAL A 70 8.79 0.66 -3.03
C VAL A 70 8.70 1.84 -3.96
N GLY A 71 9.78 2.62 -4.04
CA GLY A 71 9.85 3.70 -5.02
C GLY A 71 9.82 3.12 -6.43
N GLY A 72 9.18 3.83 -7.34
CA GLY A 72 9.03 3.32 -8.70
C GLY A 72 8.72 4.43 -9.67
N THR A 73 7.90 4.13 -10.65
CA THR A 73 7.61 5.06 -11.73
C THR A 73 6.13 5.33 -11.93
N THR A 74 5.28 4.80 -11.07
CA THR A 74 3.83 4.97 -11.20
C THR A 74 3.34 6.00 -10.21
N PRO A 75 2.61 7.03 -10.62
CA PRO A 75 2.04 7.97 -9.67
C PRO A 75 1.19 7.25 -8.63
N VAL A 76 1.26 7.72 -7.39
CA VAL A 76 0.59 7.06 -6.27
C VAL A 76 -0.88 6.83 -6.56
N GLY A 77 -1.58 7.83 -7.06
CA GLY A 77 -3.00 7.68 -7.35
C GLY A 77 -3.29 6.59 -8.36
N ASN A 78 -2.44 6.50 -9.38
CA ASN A 78 -2.60 5.46 -10.41
C ASN A 78 -2.24 4.11 -9.84
N ALA A 79 -1.21 4.04 -9.01
CA ALA A 79 -0.79 2.78 -8.42
C ALA A 79 -1.91 2.17 -7.57
N VAL A 80 -2.58 3.00 -6.80
CA VAL A 80 -3.70 2.53 -5.99
C VAL A 80 -4.89 2.18 -6.85
N ALA A 81 -5.17 2.99 -7.87
CA ALA A 81 -6.30 2.73 -8.75
C ALA A 81 -6.13 1.44 -9.55
N ASP A 82 -4.88 1.07 -9.83
CA ASP A 82 -4.59 -0.14 -10.58
C ASP A 82 -4.69 -1.42 -9.76
N LEU A 83 -4.83 -1.30 -8.44
CA LEU A 83 -4.96 -2.47 -7.60
C LEU A 83 -6.28 -3.17 -7.88
N PRO A 84 -6.30 -4.50 -7.82
CA PRO A 84 -7.56 -5.20 -8.01
C PRO A 84 -8.54 -4.84 -6.91
N ASP A 85 -9.77 -4.67 -7.28
CA ASP A 85 -10.84 -4.50 -6.32
C ASP A 85 -11.06 -5.84 -5.62
N VAL A 86 -11.33 -5.79 -4.32
CA VAL A 86 -11.56 -7.00 -3.56
C VAL A 86 -12.73 -7.80 -4.12
N SER A 87 -13.81 -7.12 -4.51
CA SER A 87 -14.95 -7.84 -5.03
C SER A 87 -14.64 -8.44 -6.39
N SER A 88 -13.82 -7.79 -7.20
CA SER A 88 -13.37 -8.40 -8.45
C SER A 88 -12.54 -9.64 -8.20
N ALA A 89 -11.66 -9.56 -7.22
CA ALA A 89 -10.83 -10.69 -6.87
C ALA A 89 -11.67 -11.86 -6.40
N GLY A 90 -12.75 -11.57 -5.71
CA GLY A 90 -13.62 -12.63 -5.23
C GLY A 90 -14.34 -13.37 -6.32
N ARG A 91 -14.50 -12.75 -7.46
CA ARG A 91 -15.14 -13.42 -8.57
C ARG A 91 -14.18 -14.22 -9.42
N GLY A 92 -12.99 -13.98 -9.25
CA GLY A 92 -12.04 -14.58 -10.12
C GLY A 92 -11.14 -14.78 -10.46
#